data_509879614d9bf28095435f6d188b3365
#
_entry.id   509879614d9bf28095435f6d188b3365
#
_cell.length_a   1.000
_cell.length_b   1.000
_cell.length_c   1.000
_cell.angle_alpha   90.00
_cell.angle_beta   90.00
_cell.angle_gamma   90.00
#
_symmetry.space_group_name_H-M   'P 1'
#
loop_
_entity.id
_entity.type
_entity.pdbx_description
1 polymer ?
#
loop_
_entity_poly.entity_id
_entity_poly.type
_entity_poly.pdbx_seq_one_letter_code
_entity_poly.pdbx_strand_id
1 'polypeptide(L)'
;DCRAMLEKDWGYDRYSGVCPMIPNAGVCVMALLYSGGDLNRGVEIATLAGWDTDCNAGNVGSILGAFGGLDPIDPCYREPFHDTAILSGVSGEINQCDLPSLAKRIARRGYELLSQPVPEELRAEEGLYFDFELPGSTHGMQVSNPFVLQLSNSAAQSYRGKRSLQVVFNRLQKGMETRLFFKTFYIRAEFEDGRYSPVFSPRVYPGQTLSMRLLMEKWGGTEPLRM
;
A
#
# COMPACT_ATOMS: atom_id res chain seq x y z
N ASP A 1 -21.65 21.95 -15.66
CA ASP A 1 -21.18 20.98 -14.66
C ASP A 1 -21.31 19.56 -15.21
N CYS A 2 -20.17 18.91 -15.47
CA CYS A 2 -20.11 17.59 -16.09
C CYS A 2 -20.81 16.52 -15.23
N ARG A 3 -20.66 16.57 -13.89
CA ARG A 3 -21.32 15.63 -12.97
C ARG A 3 -22.85 15.76 -13.03
N ALA A 4 -23.37 16.99 -13.07
CA ALA A 4 -24.80 17.23 -13.20
C ALA A 4 -25.36 16.77 -14.56
N MET A 5 -24.59 16.91 -15.63
CA MET A 5 -24.94 16.36 -16.94
C MET A 5 -25.01 14.83 -16.92
N LEU A 6 -24.01 14.17 -16.32
CA LEU A 6 -24.01 12.71 -16.17
C LEU A 6 -25.23 12.25 -15.37
N GLU A 7 -25.60 12.96 -14.29
CA GLU A 7 -26.78 12.61 -13.49
C GLU A 7 -28.08 12.76 -14.28
N LYS A 8 -28.21 13.87 -15.00
CA LYS A 8 -29.40 14.14 -15.81
C LYS A 8 -29.63 13.11 -16.91
N ASP A 9 -28.54 12.76 -17.63
CA ASP A 9 -28.67 11.95 -18.86
C ASP A 9 -28.41 10.46 -18.60
N TRP A 10 -27.62 10.11 -17.58
CA TRP A 10 -27.09 8.78 -17.31
C TRP A 10 -27.10 8.42 -15.81
N GLY A 11 -27.96 9.04 -15.01
CA GLY A 11 -28.01 8.82 -13.55
C GLY A 11 -28.36 7.38 -13.16
N TYR A 12 -28.06 7.04 -11.92
CA TYR A 12 -28.28 5.71 -11.36
C TYR A 12 -29.74 5.27 -11.38
N ASP A 13 -30.68 6.21 -11.32
CA ASP A 13 -32.12 5.98 -11.42
C ASP A 13 -32.56 5.39 -12.75
N ARG A 14 -31.72 5.49 -13.78
CA ARG A 14 -31.98 4.97 -15.13
C ARG A 14 -31.57 3.51 -15.35
N TYR A 15 -30.86 2.94 -14.42
CA TYR A 15 -30.30 1.60 -14.53
C TYR A 15 -30.68 0.73 -13.33
N SER A 16 -30.88 -0.56 -13.60
CA SER A 16 -31.03 -1.55 -12.53
C SER A 16 -29.67 -1.94 -11.94
N GLY A 17 -29.67 -2.33 -10.66
CA GLY A 17 -28.47 -2.79 -9.96
C GLY A 17 -27.85 -1.73 -9.06
N VAL A 18 -26.81 -2.15 -8.33
CA VAL A 18 -26.15 -1.34 -7.31
C VAL A 18 -25.07 -0.43 -7.88
N CYS A 19 -24.37 -0.90 -8.90
CA CYS A 19 -23.19 -0.23 -9.48
C CYS A 19 -23.29 -0.22 -11.02
N PRO A 20 -24.16 0.64 -11.61
CA PRO A 20 -24.34 0.70 -13.06
C PRO A 20 -23.05 1.14 -13.77
N MET A 21 -22.63 0.37 -14.77
CA MET A 21 -21.36 0.61 -15.47
C MET A 21 -21.30 1.96 -16.18
N ILE A 22 -22.39 2.39 -16.85
CA ILE A 22 -22.38 3.60 -17.69
C ILE A 22 -22.10 4.86 -16.87
N PRO A 23 -22.85 5.17 -15.79
CA PRO A 23 -22.54 6.35 -14.99
C PRO A 23 -21.18 6.24 -14.29
N ASN A 24 -20.76 5.04 -13.85
CA ASN A 24 -19.45 4.83 -13.23
C ASN A 24 -18.30 5.08 -14.23
N ALA A 25 -18.40 4.56 -15.45
CA ALA A 25 -17.46 4.86 -16.52
C ALA A 25 -17.40 6.36 -16.83
N GLY A 26 -18.57 7.02 -16.83
CA GLY A 26 -18.65 8.47 -17.01
C GLY A 26 -17.90 9.23 -15.91
N VAL A 27 -18.01 8.82 -14.65
CA VAL A 27 -17.25 9.39 -13.52
C VAL A 27 -15.76 9.17 -13.70
N CYS A 28 -15.33 7.96 -14.07
CA CYS A 28 -13.91 7.67 -14.31
C CYS A 28 -13.36 8.56 -15.45
N VAL A 29 -14.06 8.66 -16.58
CA VAL A 29 -13.64 9.52 -17.71
C VAL A 29 -13.57 10.99 -17.28
N MET A 30 -14.59 11.48 -16.57
CA MET A 30 -14.60 12.83 -16.02
C MET A 30 -13.37 13.08 -15.13
N ALA A 31 -13.09 12.18 -14.20
CA ALA A 31 -11.97 12.31 -13.28
C ALA A 31 -10.62 12.32 -14.03
N LEU A 32 -10.43 11.42 -14.99
CA LEU A 32 -9.22 11.38 -15.81
C LEU A 32 -9.01 12.67 -16.62
N LEU A 33 -10.06 13.21 -17.22
CA LEU A 33 -9.97 14.43 -18.02
C LEU A 33 -9.70 15.67 -17.16
N TYR A 34 -10.37 15.81 -16.03
CA TYR A 34 -10.26 16.99 -15.18
C TYR A 34 -9.10 16.95 -14.19
N SER A 35 -8.44 15.79 -14.02
CA SER A 35 -7.23 15.69 -13.21
C SER A 35 -5.99 16.26 -13.89
N GLY A 36 -5.99 16.34 -15.21
CA GLY A 36 -4.80 16.74 -15.96
C GLY A 36 -3.62 15.79 -15.82
N GLY A 37 -3.86 14.53 -15.45
CA GLY A 37 -2.83 13.52 -15.18
C GLY A 37 -2.37 13.47 -13.72
N ASP A 38 -2.89 14.32 -12.85
CA ASP A 38 -2.59 14.31 -11.41
C ASP A 38 -3.42 13.21 -10.71
N LEU A 39 -2.73 12.25 -10.08
CA LEU A 39 -3.34 11.12 -9.39
C LEU A 39 -4.20 11.59 -8.21
N ASN A 40 -3.68 12.48 -7.38
CA ASN A 40 -4.37 12.93 -6.17
C ASN A 40 -5.68 13.63 -6.55
N ARG A 41 -5.59 14.51 -7.56
CA ARG A 41 -6.76 15.21 -8.09
C ARG A 41 -7.76 14.28 -8.75
N GLY A 42 -7.30 13.28 -9.49
CA GLY A 42 -8.17 12.28 -10.12
C GLY A 42 -8.94 11.44 -9.11
N VAL A 43 -8.25 10.95 -8.09
CA VAL A 43 -8.88 10.20 -6.99
C VAL A 43 -9.87 11.07 -6.23
N GLU A 44 -9.53 12.33 -5.93
CA GLU A 44 -10.43 13.29 -5.28
C GLU A 44 -11.72 13.50 -6.09
N ILE A 45 -11.61 13.77 -7.39
CA ILE A 45 -12.77 13.99 -8.28
C ILE A 45 -13.66 12.74 -8.33
N ALA A 46 -13.07 11.55 -8.49
CA ALA A 46 -13.81 10.30 -8.54
C ALA A 46 -14.56 10.03 -7.23
N THR A 47 -13.92 10.31 -6.09
CA THR A 47 -14.51 10.14 -4.76
C THR A 47 -15.65 11.14 -4.52
N LEU A 48 -15.43 12.42 -4.81
CA LEU A 48 -16.42 13.49 -4.63
C LEU A 48 -17.61 13.38 -5.58
N ALA A 49 -17.51 12.63 -6.68
CA ALA A 49 -18.62 12.37 -7.58
C ALA A 49 -19.79 11.61 -6.91
N GLY A 50 -19.54 10.85 -5.85
CA GLY A 50 -20.56 10.24 -4.99
C GLY A 50 -21.21 8.97 -5.54
N TRP A 51 -20.75 8.43 -6.68
CA TRP A 51 -21.21 7.18 -7.25
C TRP A 51 -20.11 6.13 -7.22
N ASP A 52 -20.36 5.00 -6.54
CA ASP A 52 -19.44 3.86 -6.44
C ASP A 52 -17.98 4.32 -6.20
N THR A 53 -17.83 5.11 -5.15
CA THR A 53 -16.64 5.94 -4.94
C THR A 53 -15.36 5.12 -4.77
N ASP A 54 -15.44 3.96 -4.15
CA ASP A 54 -14.33 3.03 -3.93
C ASP A 54 -13.84 2.41 -5.25
N CYS A 55 -14.75 1.86 -6.05
CA CYS A 55 -14.39 1.27 -7.35
C CYS A 55 -13.90 2.35 -8.34
N ASN A 56 -14.61 3.48 -8.44
CA ASN A 56 -14.23 4.53 -9.38
C ASN A 56 -12.90 5.18 -9.01
N ALA A 57 -12.68 5.50 -7.73
CA ALA A 57 -11.39 6.02 -7.27
C ALA A 57 -10.25 5.00 -7.45
N GLY A 58 -10.53 3.71 -7.20
CA GLY A 58 -9.57 2.63 -7.45
C GLY A 58 -9.18 2.51 -8.92
N ASN A 59 -10.16 2.56 -9.84
CA ASN A 59 -9.89 2.53 -11.28
C ASN A 59 -9.07 3.74 -11.75
N VAL A 60 -9.48 4.94 -11.36
CA VAL A 60 -8.79 6.19 -11.70
C VAL A 60 -7.37 6.21 -11.12
N GLY A 61 -7.23 5.84 -9.85
CA GLY A 61 -5.93 5.77 -9.17
C GLY A 61 -5.00 4.76 -9.81
N SER A 62 -5.51 3.59 -10.25
CA SER A 62 -4.71 2.58 -10.95
C SER A 62 -4.20 3.09 -12.30
N ILE A 63 -5.04 3.77 -13.08
CA ILE A 63 -4.67 4.33 -14.39
C ILE A 63 -3.63 5.45 -14.21
N LEU A 64 -3.90 6.40 -13.32
CA LEU A 64 -3.01 7.55 -13.10
C LEU A 64 -1.71 7.13 -12.38
N GLY A 65 -1.76 6.13 -11.52
CA GLY A 65 -0.57 5.55 -10.90
C GLY A 65 0.33 4.85 -11.91
N ALA A 66 -0.24 4.10 -12.87
CA ALA A 66 0.51 3.52 -13.96
C ALA A 66 1.12 4.59 -14.90
N PHE A 67 0.42 5.71 -15.06
CA PHE A 67 0.89 6.84 -15.88
C PHE A 67 1.98 7.65 -15.19
N GLY A 68 1.82 8.01 -13.91
CA GLY A 68 2.66 8.96 -13.18
C GLY A 68 3.70 8.31 -12.25
N GLY A 69 3.59 7.03 -11.95
CA GLY A 69 4.45 6.34 -10.99
C GLY A 69 4.14 6.69 -9.52
N LEU A 70 5.14 6.56 -8.65
CA LEU A 70 5.00 6.75 -7.21
C LEU A 70 5.19 8.20 -6.73
N ASP A 71 6.05 8.95 -7.42
CA ASP A 71 6.48 10.28 -6.96
C ASP A 71 5.34 11.30 -6.77
N PRO A 72 4.30 11.33 -7.60
CA PRO A 72 3.21 12.28 -7.44
C PRO A 72 2.18 11.89 -6.39
N ILE A 73 2.30 10.72 -5.74
CA ILE A 73 1.32 10.27 -4.74
C ILE A 73 1.52 11.05 -3.45
N ASP A 74 0.50 11.81 -3.04
CA ASP A 74 0.53 12.52 -1.76
C ASP A 74 0.64 11.52 -0.60
N PRO A 75 1.55 11.74 0.35
CA PRO A 75 1.72 10.89 1.53
C PRO A 75 0.42 10.60 2.28
N CYS A 76 -0.53 11.53 2.31
CA CYS A 76 -1.83 11.33 2.98
C CYS A 76 -2.64 10.16 2.43
N TYR A 77 -2.44 9.78 1.16
CA TYR A 77 -3.09 8.62 0.54
C TYR A 77 -2.33 7.31 0.77
N ARG A 78 -1.06 7.37 1.17
CA ARG A 78 -0.20 6.21 1.28
C ARG A 78 0.16 5.84 2.72
N GLU A 79 0.52 6.82 3.53
CA GLU A 79 0.99 6.60 4.90
C GLU A 79 0.02 5.80 5.78
N PRO A 80 -1.31 6.04 5.74
CA PRO A 80 -2.25 5.31 6.59
C PRO A 80 -2.30 3.81 6.33
N PHE A 81 -1.93 3.36 5.12
CA PHE A 81 -1.96 1.94 4.76
C PHE A 81 -0.68 1.19 5.12
N HIS A 82 0.42 1.87 5.42
CA HIS A 82 1.74 1.26 5.66
C HIS A 82 2.12 0.24 4.59
N ASP A 83 1.73 0.48 3.33
CA ASP A 83 1.88 -0.45 2.21
C ASP A 83 1.18 -1.81 2.41
N THR A 84 0.21 -1.91 3.28
CA THR A 84 -0.53 -3.17 3.52
C THR A 84 -1.79 -3.25 2.67
N ALA A 85 -2.01 -4.39 2.03
CA ALA A 85 -3.26 -4.72 1.36
C ALA A 85 -3.86 -6.01 1.92
N ILE A 86 -5.16 -5.97 2.21
CA ILE A 86 -5.96 -7.11 2.64
C ILE A 86 -6.93 -7.45 1.52
N LEU A 87 -6.89 -8.69 1.08
CA LEU A 87 -7.70 -9.21 -0.02
C LEU A 87 -8.61 -10.33 0.47
N SER A 88 -9.63 -10.65 -0.31
CA SER A 88 -10.59 -11.72 -0.01
C SER A 88 -10.62 -12.81 -1.10
N GLY A 89 -9.47 -13.07 -1.72
CA GLY A 89 -9.32 -14.12 -2.70
C GLY A 89 -9.35 -15.52 -2.08
N VAL A 90 -9.37 -16.53 -2.95
CA VAL A 90 -9.40 -17.94 -2.54
C VAL A 90 -8.09 -18.43 -1.93
N SER A 91 -7.00 -17.72 -2.15
CA SER A 91 -5.66 -18.06 -1.61
C SER A 91 -5.34 -17.21 -0.38
N GLY A 92 -5.35 -17.83 0.79
CA GLY A 92 -5.01 -17.16 2.04
C GLY A 92 -3.60 -16.57 2.09
N GLU A 93 -2.68 -17.09 1.29
CA GLU A 93 -1.30 -16.61 1.22
C GLU A 93 -1.20 -15.20 0.63
N ILE A 94 -2.01 -14.89 -0.39
CA ILE A 94 -1.99 -13.58 -1.05
C ILE A 94 -2.97 -12.59 -0.43
N ASN A 95 -3.86 -13.04 0.45
CA ASN A 95 -4.85 -12.16 1.07
C ASN A 95 -4.27 -11.17 2.07
N GLN A 96 -3.06 -11.42 2.53
CA GLN A 96 -2.24 -10.46 3.28
C GLN A 96 -0.96 -10.20 2.49
N CYS A 97 -0.85 -9.05 1.86
CA CYS A 97 0.34 -8.69 1.11
C CYS A 97 0.80 -7.27 1.43
N ASP A 98 2.08 -7.01 1.23
CA ASP A 98 2.59 -5.66 1.13
C ASP A 98 2.60 -5.21 -0.34
N LEU A 99 2.23 -3.96 -0.57
CA LEU A 99 2.09 -3.39 -1.91
C LEU A 99 3.39 -3.39 -2.72
N PRO A 100 4.58 -3.11 -2.15
CA PRO A 100 5.84 -3.21 -2.87
C PRO A 100 6.10 -4.61 -3.44
N SER A 101 5.94 -5.64 -2.61
CA SER A 101 6.11 -7.03 -3.06
C SER A 101 5.07 -7.43 -4.11
N LEU A 102 3.82 -6.99 -3.95
CA LEU A 102 2.76 -7.23 -4.94
C LEU A 102 3.09 -6.56 -6.27
N ALA A 103 3.49 -5.29 -6.24
CA ALA A 103 3.88 -4.54 -7.44
C ALA A 103 5.04 -5.21 -8.19
N LYS A 104 6.08 -5.65 -7.48
CA LYS A 104 7.20 -6.40 -8.06
C LYS A 104 6.74 -7.72 -8.69
N ARG A 105 5.84 -8.46 -8.04
CA ARG A 105 5.28 -9.70 -8.59
C ARG A 105 4.51 -9.45 -9.88
N ILE A 106 3.69 -8.40 -9.92
CA ILE A 106 2.92 -8.03 -11.13
C ILE A 106 3.88 -7.63 -12.26
N ALA A 107 4.84 -6.76 -11.98
CA ALA A 107 5.83 -6.33 -12.97
C ALA A 107 6.64 -7.52 -13.51
N ARG A 108 7.12 -8.41 -12.64
CA ARG A 108 7.82 -9.64 -13.06
C ARG A 108 6.98 -10.50 -13.99
N ARG A 109 5.70 -10.71 -13.68
CA ARG A 109 4.79 -11.46 -14.54
C ARG A 109 4.59 -10.80 -15.89
N GLY A 110 4.60 -9.46 -15.95
CA GLY A 110 4.59 -8.72 -17.22
C GLY A 110 5.80 -9.05 -18.10
N TYR A 111 7.02 -9.04 -17.54
CA TYR A 111 8.23 -9.43 -18.25
C TYR A 111 8.19 -10.89 -18.73
N GLU A 112 7.76 -11.80 -17.87
CA GLU A 112 7.63 -13.23 -18.21
C GLU A 112 6.61 -13.44 -19.36
N LEU A 113 5.45 -12.78 -19.32
CA LEU A 113 4.43 -12.88 -20.38
C LEU A 113 4.94 -12.34 -21.72
N LEU A 114 5.77 -11.32 -21.70
CA LEU A 114 6.38 -10.73 -22.90
C LEU A 114 7.65 -11.46 -23.34
N SER A 115 8.02 -12.55 -22.66
CA SER A 115 9.29 -13.27 -22.89
C SER A 115 10.52 -12.36 -22.84
N GLN A 116 10.45 -11.35 -21.98
CA GLN A 116 11.57 -10.41 -21.74
C GLN A 116 12.40 -10.87 -20.53
N PRO A 117 13.72 -10.59 -20.51
CA PRO A 117 14.54 -10.89 -19.35
C PRO A 117 14.07 -10.10 -18.13
N VAL A 118 13.81 -10.82 -17.02
CA VAL A 118 13.38 -10.20 -15.77
C VAL A 118 14.54 -9.43 -15.13
N PRO A 119 14.40 -8.12 -14.87
CA PRO A 119 15.40 -7.33 -14.14
C PRO A 119 15.74 -7.94 -12.77
N GLU A 120 16.96 -7.73 -12.31
CA GLU A 120 17.43 -8.31 -11.05
C GLU A 120 16.61 -7.83 -9.85
N GLU A 121 16.18 -6.58 -9.85
CA GLU A 121 15.36 -5.94 -8.81
C GLU A 121 13.96 -6.56 -8.69
N LEU A 122 13.52 -7.27 -9.72
CA LEU A 122 12.22 -7.95 -9.76
C LEU A 122 12.31 -9.46 -9.53
N ARG A 123 13.51 -10.00 -9.29
CA ARG A 123 13.67 -11.43 -9.01
C ARG A 123 12.97 -11.80 -7.71
N ALA A 124 12.46 -13.03 -7.68
CA ALA A 124 11.82 -13.55 -6.49
C ALA A 124 12.87 -13.84 -5.41
N GLU A 125 12.62 -13.35 -4.22
CA GLU A 125 13.34 -13.75 -3.03
C GLU A 125 12.59 -14.92 -2.35
N GLU A 126 13.32 -15.80 -1.70
CA GLU A 126 12.70 -16.86 -0.90
C GLU A 126 12.20 -16.29 0.43
N GLY A 127 10.93 -16.58 0.77
CA GLY A 127 10.31 -16.14 2.02
C GLY A 127 9.86 -14.69 2.00
N LEU A 128 9.85 -14.07 3.18
CA LEU A 128 9.56 -12.65 3.37
C LEU A 128 10.85 -11.84 3.27
N TYR A 129 10.88 -10.90 2.34
CA TYR A 129 12.02 -10.04 2.12
C TYR A 129 11.59 -8.55 2.07
N PHE A 130 12.23 -7.75 2.89
CA PHE A 130 11.97 -6.31 3.04
C PHE A 130 13.21 -5.55 2.59
N ASP A 131 13.23 -5.07 1.36
CA ASP A 131 14.37 -4.36 0.78
C ASP A 131 14.27 -2.84 0.90
N PHE A 132 13.06 -2.31 1.10
CA PHE A 132 12.77 -0.88 1.20
C PHE A 132 13.19 -0.03 -0.02
N GLU A 133 13.45 -0.65 -1.17
CA GLU A 133 13.97 0.04 -2.36
C GLU A 133 12.96 0.96 -3.04
N LEU A 134 11.65 0.66 -2.96
CA LEU A 134 10.63 1.55 -3.48
C LEU A 134 10.53 2.81 -2.60
N PRO A 135 10.61 4.02 -3.18
CA PRO A 135 10.52 5.28 -2.43
C PRO A 135 9.27 5.33 -1.54
N GLY A 136 9.46 5.72 -0.29
CA GLY A 136 8.40 5.79 0.72
C GLY A 136 7.91 4.45 1.27
N SER A 137 8.48 3.31 0.83
CA SER A 137 8.03 1.98 1.25
C SER A 137 8.38 1.67 2.70
N THR A 138 7.38 1.20 3.46
CA THR A 138 7.55 0.61 4.79
C THR A 138 7.30 -0.90 4.81
N HIS A 139 6.91 -1.50 3.69
CA HIS A 139 6.60 -2.94 3.55
C HIS A 139 5.61 -3.47 4.60
N GLY A 140 4.66 -2.67 5.04
CA GLY A 140 3.71 -3.08 6.07
C GLY A 140 4.27 -3.06 7.50
N MET A 141 5.49 -2.55 7.71
CA MET A 141 6.02 -2.31 9.04
C MET A 141 5.23 -1.22 9.74
N GLN A 142 4.92 -1.43 11.01
CA GLN A 142 4.11 -0.55 11.83
C GLN A 142 4.77 -0.33 13.20
N VAL A 143 4.31 0.69 13.89
CA VAL A 143 4.75 0.99 15.25
C VAL A 143 3.57 1.00 16.21
N SER A 144 3.80 0.55 17.45
CA SER A 144 2.75 0.55 18.47
C SER A 144 2.44 1.93 19.03
N ASN A 145 3.39 2.87 18.94
CA ASN A 145 3.22 4.24 19.42
C ASN A 145 3.92 5.22 18.47
N PRO A 146 3.18 5.84 17.52
CA PRO A 146 3.76 6.76 16.53
C PRO A 146 4.25 8.10 17.13
N PHE A 147 3.86 8.44 18.35
CA PHE A 147 4.39 9.64 19.04
C PHE A 147 5.82 9.43 19.58
N VAL A 148 6.20 8.17 19.79
CA VAL A 148 7.51 7.79 20.34
C VAL A 148 8.44 7.23 19.29
N LEU A 149 7.89 6.48 18.34
CA LEU A 149 8.64 5.79 17.30
C LEU A 149 8.05 6.15 15.93
N GLN A 150 8.87 6.72 15.07
CA GLN A 150 8.47 7.09 13.71
C GLN A 150 9.25 6.27 12.69
N LEU A 151 8.56 5.86 11.63
CA LEU A 151 9.15 5.14 10.50
C LEU A 151 9.18 6.05 9.28
N SER A 152 10.27 5.97 8.54
CA SER A 152 10.36 6.55 7.21
C SER A 152 11.25 5.71 6.32
N ASN A 153 11.05 5.83 5.02
CA ASN A 153 11.93 5.23 4.02
C ASN A 153 13.02 6.25 3.69
N SER A 154 14.29 5.88 3.87
CA SER A 154 15.42 6.80 3.74
C SER A 154 16.44 6.32 2.71
N ALA A 155 16.98 7.26 1.94
CA ALA A 155 18.12 7.04 1.05
C ALA A 155 19.46 7.50 1.68
N ALA A 156 19.46 7.95 2.93
CA ALA A 156 20.68 8.46 3.58
C ALA A 156 21.69 7.34 3.87
N GLN A 157 21.18 6.17 4.27
CA GLN A 157 21.99 4.99 4.59
C GLN A 157 21.30 3.73 4.07
N SER A 158 22.07 2.76 3.56
CA SER A 158 21.55 1.43 3.24
C SER A 158 22.64 0.37 3.41
N TYR A 159 22.27 -0.85 3.76
CA TYR A 159 23.19 -1.98 3.79
C TYR A 159 23.35 -2.61 2.41
N ARG A 160 22.27 -2.69 1.65
CA ARG A 160 22.22 -3.11 0.25
C ARG A 160 21.33 -2.15 -0.50
N GLY A 161 21.58 -2.00 -1.81
CA GLY A 161 20.77 -1.13 -2.65
C GLY A 161 20.95 0.35 -2.30
N LYS A 162 19.87 1.09 -2.37
CA LYS A 162 19.88 2.56 -2.25
C LYS A 162 19.11 3.10 -1.05
N ARG A 163 18.26 2.28 -0.40
CA ARG A 163 17.33 2.73 0.63
C ARG A 163 17.24 1.76 1.80
N SER A 164 16.72 2.26 2.91
CA SER A 164 16.47 1.47 4.13
C SER A 164 15.25 2.00 4.90
N LEU A 165 14.76 1.21 5.83
CA LEU A 165 13.80 1.69 6.81
C LEU A 165 14.53 2.47 7.89
N GLN A 166 14.25 3.76 7.99
CA GLN A 166 14.73 4.60 9.08
C GLN A 166 13.74 4.56 10.24
N VAL A 167 14.28 4.38 11.44
CA VAL A 167 13.52 4.34 12.68
C VAL A 167 14.01 5.48 13.57
N VAL A 168 13.12 6.39 13.92
CA VAL A 168 13.43 7.55 14.76
C VAL A 168 12.70 7.45 16.08
N PHE A 169 13.47 7.42 17.17
CA PHE A 169 12.94 7.47 18.52
C PHE A 169 12.79 8.91 18.98
N ASN A 170 11.56 9.35 19.22
CA ASN A 170 11.23 10.65 19.73
C ASN A 170 10.69 10.52 21.16
N ARG A 171 11.25 11.29 22.12
CA ARG A 171 10.71 11.35 23.48
C ARG A 171 10.60 10.01 24.22
N LEU A 172 11.43 9.02 23.86
CA LEU A 172 11.48 7.76 24.60
C LEU A 172 12.00 8.03 26.01
N GLN A 173 11.21 7.65 27.02
CA GLN A 173 11.56 7.82 28.44
C GLN A 173 11.90 6.49 29.07
N LYS A 174 12.63 6.54 30.19
CA LYS A 174 12.95 5.34 30.97
C LYS A 174 11.69 4.57 31.36
N GLY A 175 11.68 3.28 31.07
CA GLY A 175 10.55 2.39 31.36
C GLY A 175 9.44 2.41 30.30
N MET A 176 9.55 3.24 29.24
CA MET A 176 8.63 3.16 28.10
C MET A 176 9.06 2.04 27.17
N GLU A 177 8.05 1.34 26.66
CA GLU A 177 8.21 0.34 25.60
C GLU A 177 7.48 0.81 24.35
N THR A 178 8.09 0.62 23.20
CA THR A 178 7.44 0.75 21.90
C THR A 178 7.88 -0.41 21.01
N ARG A 179 7.07 -0.75 20.05
CA ARG A 179 7.32 -1.90 19.18
C ARG A 179 7.33 -1.45 17.73
N LEU A 180 8.35 -1.89 17.01
CA LEU A 180 8.34 -2.00 15.57
C LEU A 180 7.88 -3.43 15.24
N PHE A 181 6.88 -3.59 14.43
CA PHE A 181 6.34 -4.90 14.11
C PHE A 181 5.84 -5.00 12.68
N PHE A 182 5.83 -6.23 12.19
CA PHE A 182 5.14 -6.64 10.99
C PHE A 182 4.11 -7.69 11.39
N LYS A 183 2.85 -7.50 11.02
CA LYS A 183 1.79 -8.44 11.35
C LYS A 183 1.88 -9.65 10.43
N THR A 184 2.14 -10.82 10.98
CA THR A 184 2.40 -12.05 10.22
C THR A 184 1.17 -12.90 9.96
N PHE A 185 0.07 -12.60 10.64
CA PHE A 185 -1.20 -13.30 10.53
C PHE A 185 -2.36 -12.42 10.95
N TYR A 186 -3.48 -12.55 10.25
CA TYR A 186 -4.77 -11.96 10.62
C TYR A 186 -5.78 -13.06 10.87
N ILE A 187 -6.64 -12.86 11.86
CA ILE A 187 -7.81 -13.70 12.03
C ILE A 187 -8.98 -13.14 11.22
N ARG A 188 -9.82 -14.03 10.69
CA ARG A 188 -10.97 -13.66 9.85
C ARG A 188 -11.86 -12.60 10.50
N ALA A 189 -12.12 -12.73 11.81
CA ALA A 189 -12.98 -11.81 12.55
C ALA A 189 -12.50 -10.34 12.54
N GLU A 190 -11.24 -10.06 12.20
CA GLU A 190 -10.75 -8.69 12.07
C GLU A 190 -11.26 -7.98 10.81
N PHE A 191 -11.75 -8.74 9.80
CA PHE A 191 -12.14 -8.22 8.48
C PHE A 191 -13.49 -8.75 7.99
N GLU A 192 -14.28 -9.37 8.83
CA GLU A 192 -15.58 -9.90 8.44
C GLU A 192 -16.62 -8.77 8.38
N ASP A 193 -17.17 -8.53 7.19
CA ASP A 193 -18.16 -7.49 6.96
C ASP A 193 -19.49 -7.99 6.36
N GLY A 194 -19.69 -9.31 6.34
CA GLY A 194 -20.88 -9.95 5.78
C GLY A 194 -20.86 -10.14 4.25
N ARG A 195 -20.09 -9.35 3.49
CA ARG A 195 -19.88 -9.54 2.06
C ARG A 195 -18.57 -10.27 1.76
N TYR A 196 -17.56 -9.99 2.55
CA TYR A 196 -16.21 -10.53 2.39
C TYR A 196 -15.87 -11.42 3.57
N SER A 197 -15.41 -12.60 3.27
CA SER A 197 -15.01 -13.59 4.28
C SER A 197 -13.57 -14.02 4.01
N PRO A 198 -12.59 -13.14 4.25
CA PRO A 198 -11.21 -13.44 3.92
C PRO A 198 -10.69 -14.59 4.78
N VAL A 199 -9.90 -15.46 4.16
CA VAL A 199 -9.10 -16.47 4.84
C VAL A 199 -7.64 -16.10 4.72
N PHE A 200 -6.85 -16.34 5.77
CA PHE A 200 -5.45 -15.97 5.81
C PHE A 200 -4.58 -17.18 6.08
N SER A 201 -3.42 -17.22 5.43
CA SER A 201 -2.34 -18.14 5.78
C SER A 201 -1.27 -17.37 6.54
N PRO A 202 -0.63 -17.99 7.56
CA PRO A 202 0.49 -17.36 8.25
C PRO A 202 1.61 -17.02 7.27
N ARG A 203 2.25 -15.86 7.46
CA ARG A 203 3.40 -15.42 6.65
C ARG A 203 4.73 -16.00 7.15
N VAL A 204 4.74 -16.49 8.38
CA VAL A 204 5.91 -17.12 8.98
C VAL A 204 5.50 -18.42 9.68
N TYR A 205 6.42 -19.38 9.70
CA TYR A 205 6.21 -20.71 10.26
C TYR A 205 7.35 -21.07 11.21
N PRO A 206 7.11 -21.99 12.16
CA PRO A 206 8.18 -22.52 13.02
C PRO A 206 9.36 -23.06 12.22
N GLY A 207 10.56 -22.79 12.69
CA GLY A 207 11.81 -23.22 12.03
C GLY A 207 12.39 -22.23 11.03
N GLN A 208 11.68 -21.16 10.69
CA GLN A 208 12.23 -20.08 9.88
C GLN A 208 13.19 -19.20 10.70
N THR A 209 14.17 -18.60 10.03
CA THR A 209 15.13 -17.68 10.63
C THR A 209 14.82 -16.25 10.19
N LEU A 210 14.70 -15.33 11.14
CA LEU A 210 14.67 -13.89 10.88
C LEU A 210 16.09 -13.35 10.90
N SER A 211 16.50 -12.72 9.80
CA SER A 211 17.78 -12.01 9.68
C SER A 211 17.54 -10.53 9.48
N MET A 212 18.25 -9.71 10.23
CA MET A 212 18.13 -8.26 10.19
C MET A 212 19.50 -7.60 10.27
N ARG A 213 19.68 -6.49 9.55
CA ARG A 213 20.85 -5.61 9.69
C ARG A 213 20.40 -4.29 10.27
N LEU A 214 21.05 -3.88 11.34
CA LEU A 214 20.77 -2.63 12.05
C LEU A 214 22.00 -1.74 12.03
N LEU A 215 21.79 -0.45 11.75
CA LEU A 215 22.77 0.60 11.93
C LEU A 215 22.23 1.57 12.97
N MET A 216 22.92 1.76 14.07
CA MET A 216 22.63 2.84 15.01
C MET A 216 23.45 4.06 14.61
N GLU A 217 22.82 5.01 13.96
CA GLU A 217 23.47 6.19 13.45
C GLU A 217 23.70 7.21 14.57
N LYS A 218 22.73 7.40 15.44
CA LYS A 218 22.79 8.34 16.54
C LYS A 218 21.92 7.88 17.72
N TRP A 219 22.48 7.91 18.90
CA TRP A 219 21.76 7.69 20.15
C TRP A 219 21.97 8.89 21.10
N GLY A 220 20.88 9.57 21.43
CA GLY A 220 20.90 10.74 22.35
C GLY A 220 20.42 10.42 23.76
N GLY A 221 20.12 9.16 24.07
CA GLY A 221 19.67 8.71 25.39
C GLY A 221 20.84 8.53 26.38
N THR A 222 20.54 8.64 27.66
CA THR A 222 21.50 8.41 28.74
C THR A 222 21.62 6.94 29.13
N GLU A 223 20.64 6.12 28.76
CA GLU A 223 20.62 4.70 29.04
C GLU A 223 20.69 3.87 27.73
N PRO A 224 21.22 2.64 27.78
CA PRO A 224 21.28 1.80 26.58
C PRO A 224 19.87 1.42 26.10
N LEU A 225 19.69 1.42 24.78
CA LEU A 225 18.52 0.83 24.15
C LEU A 225 18.59 -0.68 24.32
N ARG A 226 17.53 -1.30 24.81
CA ARG A 226 17.37 -2.77 24.85
C ARG A 226 16.40 -3.18 23.72
N MET A 227 16.83 -4.10 22.90
CA MET A 227 16.05 -4.67 21.80
C MET A 227 15.73 -6.13 22.08
#